data_67c9ddfa107971876ace7bcbdf510ec5
#
_entry.id   67c9ddfa107971876ace7bcbdf510ec5
#
_cell.length_a   1.000
_cell.length_b   1.000
_cell.length_c   1.000
_cell.angle_alpha   90.00
_cell.angle_beta   90.00
_cell.angle_gamma   90.00
#
_symmetry.space_group_name_H-M   'P 1'
#
loop_
_entity.id
_entity.type
_entity.pdbx_description
1 polymer ?
#
loop_
_entity_poly.entity_id
_entity_poly.type
_entity_poly.pdbx_seq_one_letter_code
_entity_poly.pdbx_strand_id
1 'polypeptide(L)'
;MQSRSIDEALLASYSDDIPAFLKKIFAARSLKEPDLSLNLSGLLKPNFSQLDAAIELLESAITLDKRILIVGDFDADGATASAVAVKALRLMGAKEVDFLVPNRFKHGYGLSPEIVTEAKREKTPDLIITVDNGISSNEGTQLARSFDIDVIITDHHLPSHELPMANAIINPNMNGCDFPSKNLAGVGVCFYLFSALKTHLQNTNYFSERNIPIPDLREVLDLVALGTVADVVKLDRNNRILIKEGIERIRQKRCSKGILAILELTKRPVENLQASDLGFSVAPRINAAGRLSDISQGIRCLLSEDINDARRYAATLEDFNKKRRLEQEKMQTEANAVVAKQSIGEQPFAISLFDEDWHEGIVGIVAGKIKEDYQCPCAIFAKSGKLLKGSIRSIPEVHVKDLLDLMDRDNPGLIEKFGGHAMAAGLTLKPENFEAFQLGFSEAVNRHLNGEKPSIELLTDGVLDAGEMTLSNARLLQSAGPWGQGFEEPIFYGDFELVEQRIVGEKHLKCTLKQVGDSRIFEGIAFFQDKLEDKKAQIAYRLNVNHFRGVDSLQLMIQSIENR
;
A
#
# COMPACT_ATOMS: atom_id res chain seq x y z
N MET A 1 24.78 6.44 -9.15
CA MET A 1 23.82 5.47 -9.79
C MET A 1 24.51 4.12 -9.93
N GLN A 2 23.84 3.01 -9.57
CA GLN A 2 24.37 1.65 -9.66
C GLN A 2 23.46 0.82 -10.58
N SER A 3 24.05 0.10 -11.53
CA SER A 3 23.27 -0.81 -12.39
C SER A 3 23.02 -2.15 -11.71
N ARG A 4 21.81 -2.69 -11.85
CA ARG A 4 21.48 -4.06 -11.43
C ARG A 4 22.38 -5.05 -12.18
N SER A 5 22.84 -6.08 -11.48
CA SER A 5 23.54 -7.19 -12.12
C SER A 5 22.56 -8.00 -12.99
N ILE A 6 23.02 -8.43 -14.15
CA ILE A 6 22.22 -9.29 -15.05
C ILE A 6 22.73 -10.72 -14.89
N ASP A 7 21.80 -11.66 -14.69
CA ASP A 7 22.10 -13.09 -14.75
C ASP A 7 22.17 -13.53 -16.22
N GLU A 8 23.39 -13.66 -16.74
CA GLU A 8 23.65 -14.00 -18.14
C GLU A 8 23.14 -15.42 -18.50
N ALA A 9 23.15 -16.36 -17.57
CA ALA A 9 22.63 -17.70 -17.81
C ALA A 9 21.10 -17.66 -17.97
N LEU A 10 20.45 -16.87 -17.12
CA LEU A 10 19.00 -16.65 -17.20
C LEU A 10 18.64 -15.87 -18.48
N LEU A 11 19.40 -14.84 -18.83
CA LEU A 11 19.21 -14.05 -20.06
C LEU A 11 19.24 -14.94 -21.30
N ALA A 12 20.20 -15.89 -21.36
CA ALA A 12 20.34 -16.84 -22.47
C ALA A 12 19.23 -17.92 -22.49
N SER A 13 18.53 -18.13 -21.39
CA SER A 13 17.49 -19.17 -21.28
C SER A 13 16.11 -18.76 -21.83
N TYR A 14 15.89 -17.45 -22.05
CA TYR A 14 14.59 -16.96 -22.52
C TYR A 14 14.34 -17.30 -23.99
N SER A 15 13.11 -17.72 -24.28
CA SER A 15 12.65 -17.97 -25.65
C SER A 15 12.68 -16.72 -26.53
N ASP A 16 12.71 -16.88 -27.86
CA ASP A 16 12.71 -15.76 -28.80
C ASP A 16 11.38 -14.99 -28.84
N ASP A 17 10.33 -15.53 -28.27
CA ASP A 17 9.03 -14.86 -28.15
C ASP A 17 9.07 -13.65 -27.20
N ILE A 18 10.06 -13.59 -26.29
CA ILE A 18 10.23 -12.46 -25.37
C ILE A 18 11.06 -11.38 -26.07
N PRO A 19 10.56 -10.14 -26.18
CA PRO A 19 11.30 -9.03 -26.76
C PRO A 19 12.68 -8.86 -26.10
N ALA A 20 13.74 -8.72 -26.90
CA ALA A 20 15.12 -8.62 -26.39
C ALA A 20 15.30 -7.49 -25.34
N PHE A 21 14.57 -6.39 -25.51
CA PHE A 21 14.52 -5.29 -24.57
C PHE A 21 14.05 -5.73 -23.17
N LEU A 22 13.02 -6.59 -23.08
CA LEU A 22 12.49 -7.08 -21.80
C LEU A 22 13.34 -8.19 -21.19
N LYS A 23 14.03 -9.01 -22.00
CA LYS A 23 14.88 -10.11 -21.50
C LYS A 23 15.90 -9.61 -20.47
N LYS A 24 16.61 -8.51 -20.76
CA LYS A 24 17.59 -7.89 -19.85
C LYS A 24 16.95 -7.46 -18.52
N ILE A 25 15.76 -6.81 -18.60
CA ILE A 25 15.02 -6.32 -17.44
C ILE A 25 14.56 -7.48 -16.55
N PHE A 26 14.08 -8.57 -17.14
CA PHE A 26 13.62 -9.75 -16.40
C PHE A 26 14.79 -10.52 -15.80
N ALA A 27 15.91 -10.66 -16.53
CA ALA A 27 17.12 -11.31 -16.01
C ALA A 27 17.72 -10.53 -14.81
N ALA A 28 17.72 -9.19 -14.86
CA ALA A 28 18.14 -8.35 -13.75
C ALA A 28 17.23 -8.45 -12.50
N ARG A 29 16.03 -9.03 -12.64
CA ARG A 29 15.08 -9.31 -11.54
C ARG A 29 14.99 -10.81 -11.20
N SER A 30 15.89 -11.63 -11.76
CA SER A 30 15.94 -13.08 -11.56
C SER A 30 14.63 -13.81 -11.86
N LEU A 31 13.82 -13.29 -12.80
CA LEU A 31 12.56 -13.91 -13.20
C LEU A 31 12.80 -15.03 -14.19
N LYS A 32 12.27 -16.21 -13.90
CA LYS A 32 12.22 -17.31 -14.88
C LYS A 32 11.07 -17.11 -15.86
N GLU A 33 11.20 -17.65 -17.07
CA GLU A 33 10.15 -17.50 -18.10
C GLU A 33 8.75 -17.93 -17.65
N PRO A 34 8.55 -19.03 -16.88
CA PRO A 34 7.24 -19.38 -16.34
C PRO A 34 6.63 -18.31 -15.41
N ASP A 35 7.48 -17.48 -14.75
CA ASP A 35 7.01 -16.42 -13.86
C ASP A 35 6.48 -15.19 -14.59
N LEU A 36 6.71 -15.12 -15.90
CA LEU A 36 6.20 -14.04 -16.76
C LEU A 36 4.74 -14.27 -17.15
N SER A 37 4.26 -15.52 -17.10
CA SER A 37 2.87 -15.85 -17.35
C SER A 37 2.00 -15.55 -16.14
N LEU A 38 1.22 -14.46 -16.20
CA LEU A 38 0.35 -14.00 -15.14
C LEU A 38 -1.12 -14.33 -15.45
N ASN A 39 -1.46 -15.63 -15.44
CA ASN A 39 -2.82 -16.13 -15.66
C ASN A 39 -3.43 -16.61 -14.33
N LEU A 40 -4.76 -16.54 -14.18
CA LEU A 40 -5.49 -17.01 -12.99
C LEU A 40 -5.19 -18.47 -12.62
N SER A 41 -4.92 -19.34 -13.62
CA SER A 41 -4.53 -20.73 -13.37
C SER A 41 -3.19 -20.86 -12.63
N GLY A 42 -2.40 -19.81 -12.58
CA GLY A 42 -1.14 -19.72 -11.84
C GLY A 42 -1.28 -19.25 -10.39
N LEU A 43 -2.49 -18.94 -9.93
CA LEU A 43 -2.73 -18.59 -8.53
C LEU A 43 -2.39 -19.78 -7.62
N LEU A 44 -1.88 -19.46 -6.44
CA LEU A 44 -1.63 -20.45 -5.40
C LEU A 44 -2.93 -21.09 -4.93
N LYS A 45 -2.87 -22.33 -4.48
CA LYS A 45 -4.02 -22.96 -3.83
C LYS A 45 -4.11 -22.47 -2.37
N PRO A 46 -5.32 -22.24 -1.83
CA PRO A 46 -5.48 -21.95 -0.41
C PRO A 46 -4.91 -23.11 0.43
N ASN A 47 -3.91 -22.83 1.22
CA ASN A 47 -3.28 -23.80 2.13
C ASN A 47 -2.85 -23.07 3.40
N PHE A 48 -3.86 -22.52 4.12
CA PHE A 48 -3.62 -21.86 5.39
C PHE A 48 -3.83 -22.85 6.54
N SER A 49 -3.07 -22.67 7.61
CA SER A 49 -3.40 -23.32 8.88
C SER A 49 -4.79 -22.89 9.34
N GLN A 50 -5.56 -23.82 9.91
CA GLN A 50 -6.93 -23.60 10.41
C GLN A 50 -7.99 -23.24 9.33
N LEU A 51 -7.69 -23.43 8.04
CA LEU A 51 -8.61 -23.12 6.97
C LEU A 51 -9.91 -23.94 7.07
N ASP A 52 -9.81 -25.23 7.36
CA ASP A 52 -10.97 -26.13 7.47
C ASP A 52 -11.89 -25.69 8.61
N ALA A 53 -11.35 -25.33 9.76
CA ALA A 53 -12.13 -24.84 10.91
C ALA A 53 -12.88 -23.52 10.56
N ALA A 54 -12.24 -22.62 9.81
CA ALA A 54 -12.89 -21.40 9.34
C ALA A 54 -14.02 -21.69 8.35
N ILE A 55 -13.82 -22.65 7.42
CA ILE A 55 -14.82 -23.07 6.43
C ILE A 55 -16.03 -23.68 7.10
N GLU A 56 -15.85 -24.61 8.04
CA GLU A 56 -16.94 -25.26 8.79
C GLU A 56 -17.79 -24.23 9.56
N LEU A 57 -17.13 -23.28 10.21
CA LEU A 57 -17.81 -22.22 10.93
C LEU A 57 -18.60 -21.28 10.00
N LEU A 58 -18.03 -20.92 8.85
CA LEU A 58 -18.68 -20.10 7.84
C LEU A 58 -19.87 -20.82 7.19
N GLU A 59 -19.71 -22.08 6.82
CA GLU A 59 -20.81 -22.91 6.30
C GLU A 59 -21.97 -22.98 7.30
N SER A 60 -21.67 -23.24 8.59
CA SER A 60 -22.66 -23.23 9.66
C SER A 60 -23.35 -21.85 9.77
N ALA A 61 -22.58 -20.77 9.75
CA ALA A 61 -23.12 -19.43 9.89
C ALA A 61 -24.07 -19.07 8.73
N ILE A 62 -23.69 -19.40 7.50
CA ILE A 62 -24.54 -19.16 6.31
C ILE A 62 -25.78 -20.05 6.34
N THR A 63 -25.61 -21.32 6.71
CA THR A 63 -26.71 -22.31 6.71
C THR A 63 -27.76 -22.02 7.76
N LEU A 64 -27.35 -21.48 8.90
CA LEU A 64 -28.22 -21.16 10.03
C LEU A 64 -28.70 -19.69 10.04
N ASP A 65 -28.45 -18.95 8.96
CA ASP A 65 -28.79 -17.52 8.83
C ASP A 65 -28.24 -16.67 10.01
N LYS A 66 -27.05 -17.00 10.53
CA LYS A 66 -26.39 -16.23 11.59
C LYS A 66 -26.05 -14.81 11.14
N ARG A 67 -26.06 -13.87 12.07
CA ARG A 67 -25.63 -12.47 11.83
C ARG A 67 -24.12 -12.40 11.79
N ILE A 68 -23.58 -12.15 10.61
CA ILE A 68 -22.14 -12.07 10.35
C ILE A 68 -21.73 -10.61 10.31
N LEU A 69 -20.79 -10.21 11.16
CA LEU A 69 -20.22 -8.87 11.19
C LEU A 69 -18.78 -8.89 10.72
N ILE A 70 -18.47 -8.12 9.69
CA ILE A 70 -17.11 -7.90 9.23
C ILE A 70 -16.53 -6.71 9.99
N VAL A 71 -15.36 -6.90 10.63
CA VAL A 71 -14.63 -5.82 11.30
C VAL A 71 -13.34 -5.56 10.53
N GLY A 72 -13.32 -4.48 9.74
CA GLY A 72 -12.19 -4.09 8.89
C GLY A 72 -11.20 -3.17 9.56
N ASP A 73 -10.03 -3.00 8.94
CA ASP A 73 -9.10 -1.92 9.30
C ASP A 73 -9.54 -0.58 8.67
N PHE A 74 -8.93 0.53 9.13
CA PHE A 74 -9.30 1.90 8.78
C PHE A 74 -8.49 2.47 7.60
N ASP A 75 -7.99 1.64 6.70
CA ASP A 75 -7.30 2.02 5.47
C ASP A 75 -7.94 1.38 4.22
N ALA A 76 -7.31 1.55 3.06
CA ALA A 76 -7.86 1.05 1.80
C ALA A 76 -7.80 -0.47 1.68
N ASP A 77 -6.84 -1.15 2.30
CA ASP A 77 -6.79 -2.61 2.32
C ASP A 77 -7.92 -3.17 3.18
N GLY A 78 -8.08 -2.69 4.42
CA GLY A 78 -9.20 -3.06 5.27
C GLY A 78 -10.57 -2.73 4.66
N ALA A 79 -10.70 -1.58 3.96
CA ALA A 79 -11.93 -1.21 3.28
C ALA A 79 -12.25 -2.14 2.09
N THR A 80 -11.26 -2.51 1.28
CA THR A 80 -11.45 -3.44 0.16
C THR A 80 -11.69 -4.85 0.65
N ALA A 81 -10.99 -5.30 1.69
CA ALA A 81 -11.21 -6.59 2.33
C ALA A 81 -12.63 -6.70 2.91
N SER A 82 -13.11 -5.64 3.57
CA SER A 82 -14.51 -5.58 4.06
C SER A 82 -15.51 -5.68 2.90
N ALA A 83 -15.28 -4.95 1.81
CA ALA A 83 -16.15 -5.02 0.65
C ALA A 83 -16.13 -6.40 -0.03
N VAL A 84 -14.97 -7.04 -0.14
CA VAL A 84 -14.81 -8.41 -0.66
C VAL A 84 -15.58 -9.40 0.22
N ALA A 85 -15.40 -9.35 1.55
CA ALA A 85 -16.07 -10.23 2.49
C ALA A 85 -17.60 -10.12 2.40
N VAL A 86 -18.14 -8.89 2.45
CA VAL A 86 -19.58 -8.63 2.36
C VAL A 86 -20.14 -9.14 1.02
N LYS A 87 -19.47 -8.84 -0.10
CA LYS A 87 -19.92 -9.29 -1.44
C LYS A 87 -19.88 -10.82 -1.56
N ALA A 88 -18.75 -11.42 -1.17
CA ALA A 88 -18.57 -12.87 -1.27
C ALA A 88 -19.62 -13.63 -0.44
N LEU A 89 -19.86 -13.24 0.80
CA LEU A 89 -20.85 -13.87 1.67
C LEU A 89 -22.27 -13.73 1.12
N ARG A 90 -22.64 -12.54 0.64
CA ARG A 90 -23.98 -12.30 0.02
C ARG A 90 -24.17 -13.15 -1.25
N LEU A 91 -23.15 -13.24 -2.10
CA LEU A 91 -23.17 -14.11 -3.29
C LEU A 91 -23.30 -15.60 -2.94
N MET A 92 -22.81 -16.02 -1.78
CA MET A 92 -22.93 -17.38 -1.26
C MET A 92 -24.24 -17.63 -0.51
N GLY A 93 -25.12 -16.63 -0.38
CA GLY A 93 -26.45 -16.77 0.19
C GLY A 93 -26.56 -16.39 1.67
N ALA A 94 -25.54 -15.79 2.27
CA ALA A 94 -25.66 -15.21 3.60
C ALA A 94 -26.64 -14.04 3.59
N LYS A 95 -27.65 -14.07 4.50
CA LYS A 95 -28.71 -13.06 4.54
C LYS A 95 -28.37 -11.86 5.40
N GLU A 96 -27.77 -12.10 6.55
CA GLU A 96 -27.47 -11.11 7.57
C GLU A 96 -25.96 -10.83 7.61
N VAL A 97 -25.50 -9.96 6.71
CA VAL A 97 -24.07 -9.55 6.62
C VAL A 97 -23.97 -8.05 6.68
N ASP A 98 -23.25 -7.55 7.67
CA ASP A 98 -22.96 -6.13 7.86
C ASP A 98 -21.46 -5.91 8.16
N PHE A 99 -21.03 -4.67 8.22
CA PHE A 99 -19.65 -4.33 8.55
C PHE A 99 -19.58 -3.21 9.60
N LEU A 100 -18.46 -3.20 10.32
CA LEU A 100 -18.09 -2.17 11.28
C LEU A 100 -16.60 -1.88 11.14
N VAL A 101 -16.20 -0.62 11.26
CA VAL A 101 -14.78 -0.26 11.24
C VAL A 101 -14.44 0.56 12.47
N PRO A 102 -13.36 0.20 13.19
CA PRO A 102 -12.94 1.00 14.33
C PRO A 102 -12.56 2.42 13.88
N ASN A 103 -13.04 3.41 14.65
CA ASN A 103 -12.55 4.78 14.51
C ASN A 103 -11.20 4.89 15.25
N ARG A 104 -10.12 5.17 14.53
CA ARG A 104 -8.75 5.21 15.09
C ARG A 104 -8.56 6.19 16.26
N PHE A 105 -9.44 7.18 16.37
CA PHE A 105 -9.39 8.18 17.43
C PHE A 105 -10.13 7.75 18.70
N LYS A 106 -11.12 6.84 18.57
CA LYS A 106 -11.99 6.40 19.67
C LYS A 106 -11.69 4.96 20.12
N HIS A 107 -11.49 4.05 19.17
CA HIS A 107 -11.46 2.60 19.43
C HIS A 107 -10.04 2.01 19.34
N GLY A 108 -9.05 2.78 18.86
CA GLY A 108 -7.71 2.26 18.61
C GLY A 108 -7.64 1.41 17.34
N TYR A 109 -6.76 0.41 17.35
CA TYR A 109 -6.48 -0.46 16.21
C TYR A 109 -7.11 -1.84 16.39
N GLY A 110 -7.68 -2.39 15.32
CA GLY A 110 -8.15 -3.76 15.24
C GLY A 110 -9.40 -4.05 16.09
N LEU A 111 -9.59 -5.32 16.44
CA LEU A 111 -10.70 -5.80 17.28
C LEU A 111 -10.42 -5.48 18.75
N SER A 112 -10.62 -4.22 19.15
CA SER A 112 -10.47 -3.79 20.55
C SER A 112 -11.73 -4.12 21.38
N PRO A 113 -11.64 -4.12 22.73
CA PRO A 113 -12.81 -4.30 23.60
C PRO A 113 -13.91 -3.26 23.36
N GLU A 114 -13.54 -2.03 23.01
CA GLU A 114 -14.48 -0.94 22.70
C GLU A 114 -15.31 -1.24 21.45
N ILE A 115 -14.66 -1.71 20.37
CA ILE A 115 -15.35 -2.05 19.12
C ILE A 115 -16.24 -3.30 19.30
N VAL A 116 -15.81 -4.28 20.08
CA VAL A 116 -16.61 -5.46 20.42
C VAL A 116 -17.86 -5.06 21.21
N THR A 117 -17.71 -4.15 22.17
CA THR A 117 -18.83 -3.63 22.97
C THR A 117 -19.84 -2.89 22.09
N GLU A 118 -19.34 -2.06 21.14
CA GLU A 118 -20.19 -1.37 20.16
C GLU A 118 -20.88 -2.36 19.22
N ALA A 119 -20.16 -3.36 18.71
CA ALA A 119 -20.68 -4.43 17.86
C ALA A 119 -21.82 -5.19 18.57
N LYS A 120 -21.63 -5.57 19.85
CA LYS A 120 -22.66 -6.24 20.64
C LYS A 120 -23.90 -5.38 20.82
N ARG A 121 -23.72 -4.08 21.09
CA ARG A 121 -24.83 -3.15 21.30
C ARG A 121 -25.62 -2.86 20.04
N GLU A 122 -24.95 -2.63 18.89
CA GLU A 122 -25.56 -2.08 17.70
C GLU A 122 -25.90 -3.13 16.63
N LYS A 123 -25.11 -4.19 16.54
CA LYS A 123 -25.20 -5.21 15.50
C LYS A 123 -25.59 -6.58 16.02
N THR A 124 -25.39 -6.85 17.32
CA THR A 124 -25.67 -8.13 17.96
C THR A 124 -25.21 -9.35 17.13
N PRO A 125 -23.95 -9.41 16.68
CA PRO A 125 -23.46 -10.47 15.80
C PRO A 125 -23.42 -11.83 16.50
N ASP A 126 -23.57 -12.89 15.72
CA ASP A 126 -23.32 -14.26 16.13
C ASP A 126 -21.91 -14.72 15.73
N LEU A 127 -21.35 -14.10 14.67
CA LEU A 127 -19.99 -14.31 14.17
C LEU A 127 -19.35 -12.97 13.81
N ILE A 128 -18.14 -12.73 14.30
CA ILE A 128 -17.26 -11.64 13.84
C ILE A 128 -16.19 -12.23 12.95
N ILE A 129 -15.95 -11.60 11.78
CA ILE A 129 -14.81 -11.87 10.92
C ILE A 129 -13.98 -10.61 10.86
N THR A 130 -12.76 -10.65 11.38
CA THR A 130 -11.83 -9.52 11.17
C THR A 130 -11.18 -9.64 9.80
N VAL A 131 -10.97 -8.52 9.13
CA VAL A 131 -10.28 -8.48 7.85
C VAL A 131 -9.20 -7.41 7.89
N ASP A 132 -7.96 -7.80 7.54
CA ASP A 132 -6.78 -6.95 7.57
C ASP A 132 -6.41 -6.45 9.00
N ASN A 133 -6.86 -7.16 10.01
CA ASN A 133 -6.55 -6.91 11.41
C ASN A 133 -6.90 -8.11 12.27
N GLY A 134 -6.50 -8.07 13.54
CA GLY A 134 -6.97 -9.01 14.54
C GLY A 134 -5.89 -9.92 15.12
N ILE A 135 -4.75 -10.12 14.43
CA ILE A 135 -3.70 -11.05 14.91
C ILE A 135 -3.09 -10.66 16.28
N SER A 136 -3.25 -9.41 16.69
CA SER A 136 -2.82 -8.92 18.01
C SER A 136 -3.98 -8.52 18.93
N SER A 137 -5.22 -8.88 18.58
CA SER A 137 -6.45 -8.45 19.28
C SER A 137 -6.87 -9.43 20.39
N ASN A 138 -5.97 -9.74 21.32
CA ASN A 138 -6.22 -10.72 22.38
C ASN A 138 -7.42 -10.35 23.27
N GLU A 139 -7.43 -9.13 23.83
CA GLU A 139 -8.48 -8.66 24.74
C GLU A 139 -9.85 -8.57 24.06
N GLY A 140 -9.90 -8.01 22.84
CA GLY A 140 -11.15 -7.92 22.09
C GLY A 140 -11.70 -9.28 21.70
N THR A 141 -10.84 -10.21 21.27
CA THR A 141 -11.25 -11.58 20.96
C THR A 141 -11.78 -12.29 22.20
N GLN A 142 -11.11 -12.15 23.35
CA GLN A 142 -11.56 -12.72 24.62
C GLN A 142 -12.92 -12.15 25.03
N LEU A 143 -13.12 -10.84 24.88
CA LEU A 143 -14.39 -10.20 25.19
C LEU A 143 -15.51 -10.69 24.24
N ALA A 144 -15.26 -10.79 22.93
CA ALA A 144 -16.23 -11.32 21.98
C ALA A 144 -16.66 -12.74 22.35
N ARG A 145 -15.69 -13.60 22.67
CA ARG A 145 -15.96 -14.99 23.14
C ARG A 145 -16.77 -15.03 24.43
N SER A 146 -16.55 -14.09 25.35
CA SER A 146 -17.34 -14.00 26.60
C SER A 146 -18.80 -13.57 26.36
N PHE A 147 -19.12 -13.03 25.20
CA PHE A 147 -20.47 -12.69 24.74
C PHE A 147 -21.09 -13.80 23.86
N ASP A 148 -20.49 -14.99 23.82
CA ASP A 148 -20.86 -16.10 22.93
C ASP A 148 -20.85 -15.72 21.44
N ILE A 149 -19.95 -14.82 21.05
CA ILE A 149 -19.72 -14.44 19.66
C ILE A 149 -18.53 -15.24 19.13
N ASP A 150 -18.74 -15.98 18.03
CA ASP A 150 -17.65 -16.65 17.33
C ASP A 150 -16.75 -15.64 16.63
N VAL A 151 -15.44 -15.95 16.52
CA VAL A 151 -14.46 -15.04 15.91
C VAL A 151 -13.59 -15.81 14.91
N ILE A 152 -13.56 -15.33 13.66
CA ILE A 152 -12.58 -15.70 12.64
C ILE A 152 -11.68 -14.48 12.40
N ILE A 153 -10.36 -14.67 12.47
CA ILE A 153 -9.39 -13.64 12.15
C ILE A 153 -8.83 -13.91 10.77
N THR A 154 -8.91 -12.91 9.84
CA THR A 154 -8.15 -12.89 8.61
C THR A 154 -7.20 -11.71 8.64
N ASP A 155 -5.91 -11.97 8.57
CA ASP A 155 -4.88 -10.96 8.73
C ASP A 155 -3.62 -11.36 7.96
N HIS A 156 -2.72 -10.42 7.71
CA HIS A 156 -1.42 -10.65 7.09
C HIS A 156 -0.26 -10.07 7.92
N HIS A 157 -0.57 -9.32 8.95
CA HIS A 157 0.45 -8.77 9.86
C HIS A 157 1.20 -9.87 10.59
N LEU A 158 2.42 -9.56 11.06
CA LEU A 158 3.23 -10.51 11.81
C LEU A 158 2.57 -10.84 13.16
N PRO A 159 2.46 -12.11 13.52
CA PRO A 159 1.86 -12.53 14.78
C PRO A 159 2.72 -12.09 15.97
N SER A 160 2.07 -11.75 17.09
CA SER A 160 2.71 -11.56 18.39
C SER A 160 3.04 -12.90 19.06
N HIS A 161 3.74 -12.86 20.20
CA HIS A 161 4.04 -14.07 20.98
C HIS A 161 2.78 -14.78 21.46
N GLU A 162 1.77 -14.03 21.87
CA GLU A 162 0.48 -14.55 22.27
C GLU A 162 -0.54 -14.33 21.16
N LEU A 163 -1.19 -15.40 20.75
CA LEU A 163 -2.23 -15.36 19.72
C LEU A 163 -3.61 -15.17 20.34
N PRO A 164 -4.51 -14.45 19.68
CA PRO A 164 -5.90 -14.33 20.08
C PRO A 164 -6.59 -15.71 20.13
N MET A 165 -7.45 -15.93 21.14
CA MET A 165 -8.25 -17.15 21.28
C MET A 165 -9.47 -17.14 20.33
N ALA A 166 -9.24 -16.92 19.04
CA ALA A 166 -10.26 -16.98 18.01
C ALA A 166 -10.63 -18.44 17.67
N ASN A 167 -11.79 -18.65 17.05
CA ASN A 167 -12.21 -19.96 16.55
C ASN A 167 -11.34 -20.44 15.38
N ALA A 168 -10.87 -19.49 14.55
CA ALA A 168 -9.88 -19.75 13.51
C ALA A 168 -9.09 -18.49 13.19
N ILE A 169 -7.81 -18.67 12.81
CA ILE A 169 -6.91 -17.60 12.35
C ILE A 169 -6.35 -17.97 10.98
N ILE A 170 -6.66 -17.14 10.00
CA ILE A 170 -6.19 -17.27 8.62
C ILE A 170 -5.17 -16.17 8.36
N ASN A 171 -3.90 -16.51 8.43
CA ASN A 171 -2.80 -15.58 8.23
C ASN A 171 -1.60 -16.33 7.64
N PRO A 172 -1.06 -15.91 6.49
CA PRO A 172 0.08 -16.57 5.85
C PRO A 172 1.37 -16.50 6.70
N ASN A 173 1.46 -15.54 7.63
CA ASN A 173 2.63 -15.30 8.47
C ASN A 173 2.60 -16.06 9.81
N MET A 174 1.57 -16.89 10.03
CA MET A 174 1.54 -17.79 11.18
C MET A 174 2.67 -18.81 11.13
N ASN A 175 3.23 -19.11 12.30
CA ASN A 175 4.20 -20.21 12.45
C ASN A 175 3.56 -21.53 11.98
N GLY A 176 4.23 -22.24 11.08
CA GLY A 176 3.74 -23.51 10.52
C GLY A 176 2.66 -23.36 9.44
N CYS A 177 2.40 -22.16 8.95
CA CYS A 177 1.52 -21.98 7.79
C CYS A 177 2.26 -22.29 6.49
N ASP A 178 1.75 -23.25 5.71
CA ASP A 178 2.36 -23.70 4.45
C ASP A 178 1.94 -22.88 3.23
N PHE A 179 1.16 -21.81 3.40
CA PHE A 179 0.83 -20.94 2.27
C PHE A 179 2.10 -20.28 1.71
N PRO A 180 2.43 -20.50 0.41
CA PRO A 180 3.76 -20.17 -0.11
C PRO A 180 4.08 -18.67 -0.14
N SER A 181 3.07 -17.81 -0.40
CA SER A 181 3.28 -16.36 -0.41
C SER A 181 3.09 -15.78 0.99
N LYS A 182 4.12 -15.12 1.51
CA LYS A 182 4.07 -14.35 2.76
C LYS A 182 3.78 -12.86 2.51
N ASN A 183 3.47 -12.51 1.25
CA ASN A 183 3.34 -11.12 0.81
C ASN A 183 1.88 -10.74 0.47
N LEU A 184 0.88 -11.55 0.86
CA LEU A 184 -0.51 -11.16 0.65
C LEU A 184 -0.84 -9.90 1.45
N ALA A 185 -1.65 -9.00 0.87
CA ALA A 185 -2.37 -7.99 1.61
C ALA A 185 -3.59 -8.60 2.33
N GLY A 186 -4.18 -7.90 3.29
CA GLY A 186 -5.35 -8.40 4.03
C GLY A 186 -6.51 -8.78 3.13
N VAL A 187 -6.78 -7.99 2.08
CA VAL A 187 -7.79 -8.32 1.06
C VAL A 187 -7.47 -9.60 0.30
N GLY A 188 -6.20 -9.89 0.06
CA GLY A 188 -5.74 -11.12 -0.56
C GLY A 188 -6.02 -12.35 0.31
N VAL A 189 -5.76 -12.27 1.61
CA VAL A 189 -6.09 -13.33 2.58
C VAL A 189 -7.59 -13.56 2.61
N CYS A 190 -8.38 -12.50 2.68
CA CYS A 190 -9.83 -12.53 2.63
C CYS A 190 -10.35 -13.23 1.35
N PHE A 191 -9.82 -12.85 0.18
CA PHE A 191 -10.16 -13.47 -1.11
C PHE A 191 -9.89 -14.98 -1.12
N TYR A 192 -8.75 -15.41 -0.58
CA TYR A 192 -8.41 -16.84 -0.52
C TYR A 192 -9.31 -17.63 0.41
N LEU A 193 -9.67 -17.09 1.58
CA LEU A 193 -10.64 -17.72 2.48
C LEU A 193 -11.98 -17.96 1.77
N PHE A 194 -12.54 -16.93 1.12
CA PHE A 194 -13.82 -17.07 0.43
C PHE A 194 -13.73 -17.92 -0.84
N SER A 195 -12.58 -17.98 -1.50
CA SER A 195 -12.35 -18.90 -2.62
C SER A 195 -12.38 -20.36 -2.18
N ALA A 196 -11.80 -20.65 -1.00
CA ALA A 196 -11.84 -21.97 -0.39
C ALA A 196 -13.26 -22.33 0.06
N LEU A 197 -13.96 -21.42 0.73
CA LEU A 197 -15.35 -21.60 1.14
C LEU A 197 -16.27 -21.89 -0.05
N LYS A 198 -16.17 -21.09 -1.12
CA LYS A 198 -16.93 -21.34 -2.35
C LYS A 198 -16.70 -22.75 -2.90
N THR A 199 -15.43 -23.18 -2.93
CA THR A 199 -15.07 -24.50 -3.44
C THR A 199 -15.67 -25.60 -2.56
N HIS A 200 -15.61 -25.45 -1.25
CA HIS A 200 -16.23 -26.37 -0.28
C HIS A 200 -17.74 -26.45 -0.49
N LEU A 201 -18.44 -25.31 -0.50
CA LEU A 201 -19.90 -25.25 -0.71
C LEU A 201 -20.34 -25.83 -2.05
N GLN A 202 -19.50 -25.71 -3.08
CA GLN A 202 -19.75 -26.35 -4.38
C GLN A 202 -19.62 -27.88 -4.29
N ASN A 203 -18.60 -28.38 -3.59
CA ASN A 203 -18.35 -29.81 -3.42
C ASN A 203 -19.38 -30.50 -2.53
N THR A 204 -19.97 -29.78 -1.58
CA THR A 204 -21.05 -30.28 -0.69
C THR A 204 -22.46 -30.12 -1.29
N ASN A 205 -22.58 -29.74 -2.58
CA ASN A 205 -23.83 -29.50 -3.28
C ASN A 205 -24.70 -28.38 -2.67
N TYR A 206 -24.13 -27.55 -1.77
CA TYR A 206 -24.84 -26.47 -1.07
C TYR A 206 -25.63 -25.57 -2.02
N PHE A 207 -25.00 -25.13 -3.13
CA PHE A 207 -25.62 -24.22 -4.11
C PHE A 207 -26.79 -24.86 -4.85
N SER A 208 -26.64 -26.12 -5.27
CA SER A 208 -27.70 -26.84 -5.99
C SER A 208 -28.90 -27.14 -5.10
N GLU A 209 -28.69 -27.55 -3.86
CA GLU A 209 -29.74 -27.84 -2.88
C GLU A 209 -30.58 -26.60 -2.53
N ARG A 210 -29.97 -25.41 -2.57
CA ARG A 210 -30.64 -24.14 -2.23
C ARG A 210 -31.03 -23.31 -3.45
N ASN A 211 -30.81 -23.84 -4.64
CA ASN A 211 -31.08 -23.14 -5.90
C ASN A 211 -30.38 -21.76 -5.98
N ILE A 212 -29.15 -21.68 -5.47
CA ILE A 212 -28.29 -20.49 -5.52
C ILE A 212 -27.32 -20.69 -6.70
N PRO A 213 -27.14 -19.69 -7.59
CA PRO A 213 -26.11 -19.74 -8.61
C PRO A 213 -24.71 -19.85 -8.00
N ILE A 214 -23.83 -20.70 -8.56
CA ILE A 214 -22.45 -20.78 -8.11
C ILE A 214 -21.76 -19.42 -8.37
N PRO A 215 -21.25 -18.72 -7.32
CA PRO A 215 -20.68 -17.38 -7.51
C PRO A 215 -19.38 -17.39 -8.30
N ASP A 216 -19.21 -16.37 -9.13
CA ASP A 216 -17.93 -16.09 -9.80
C ASP A 216 -17.12 -15.09 -8.98
N LEU A 217 -16.23 -15.57 -8.10
CA LEU A 217 -15.43 -14.69 -7.27
C LEU A 217 -14.38 -13.85 -8.04
N ARG A 218 -14.27 -14.02 -9.36
CA ARG A 218 -13.51 -13.07 -10.17
C ARG A 218 -14.13 -11.68 -10.11
N GLU A 219 -15.43 -11.59 -9.78
CA GLU A 219 -16.15 -10.30 -9.66
C GLU A 219 -15.62 -9.38 -8.56
N VAL A 220 -14.79 -9.87 -7.64
CA VAL A 220 -14.16 -9.06 -6.59
C VAL A 220 -12.68 -8.80 -6.79
N LEU A 221 -12.07 -9.28 -7.91
CA LEU A 221 -10.65 -9.12 -8.15
C LEU A 221 -10.22 -7.67 -8.39
N ASP A 222 -11.10 -6.79 -8.81
CA ASP A 222 -10.88 -5.34 -8.88
C ASP A 222 -10.61 -4.74 -7.49
N LEU A 223 -11.37 -5.17 -6.48
CA LEU A 223 -11.17 -4.79 -5.08
C LEU A 223 -9.89 -5.39 -4.51
N VAL A 224 -9.61 -6.66 -4.84
CA VAL A 224 -8.37 -7.33 -4.43
C VAL A 224 -7.15 -6.62 -5.00
N ALA A 225 -7.19 -6.23 -6.28
CA ALA A 225 -6.12 -5.46 -6.90
C ALA A 225 -5.92 -4.10 -6.23
N LEU A 226 -7.02 -3.40 -5.92
CA LEU A 226 -6.97 -2.10 -5.27
C LEU A 226 -6.34 -2.18 -3.87
N GLY A 227 -6.77 -3.10 -3.00
CA GLY A 227 -6.21 -3.26 -1.66
C GLY A 227 -4.75 -3.71 -1.69
N THR A 228 -4.42 -4.71 -2.53
CA THR A 228 -3.03 -5.20 -2.68
C THR A 228 -2.06 -4.09 -3.11
N VAL A 229 -2.48 -3.20 -4.02
CA VAL A 229 -1.66 -2.04 -4.43
C VAL A 229 -1.60 -0.98 -3.33
N ALA A 230 -2.71 -0.76 -2.63
CA ALA A 230 -2.83 0.28 -1.60
C ALA A 230 -1.99 -0.01 -0.37
N ASP A 231 -1.87 -1.28 0.02
CA ASP A 231 -1.09 -1.74 1.17
C ASP A 231 0.44 -1.78 0.90
N VAL A 232 0.83 -1.62 -0.39
CA VAL A 232 2.25 -1.58 -0.78
C VAL A 232 3.02 -2.86 -0.42
N VAL A 233 2.35 -4.00 -0.42
CA VAL A 233 3.00 -5.31 -0.22
C VAL A 233 3.91 -5.66 -1.39
N LYS A 234 4.90 -6.53 -1.13
CA LYS A 234 5.79 -7.03 -2.18
C LYS A 234 5.00 -7.73 -3.29
N LEU A 235 5.25 -7.32 -4.53
CA LEU A 235 4.61 -7.88 -5.72
C LEU A 235 5.31 -9.16 -6.20
N ASP A 236 5.16 -10.24 -5.43
CA ASP A 236 5.52 -11.57 -5.92
C ASP A 236 4.61 -12.01 -7.07
N ARG A 237 4.89 -13.17 -7.67
CA ARG A 237 4.11 -13.65 -8.81
C ARG A 237 2.62 -13.75 -8.50
N ASN A 238 2.25 -14.19 -7.29
CA ASN A 238 0.85 -14.36 -6.90
C ASN A 238 0.11 -13.02 -6.84
N ASN A 239 0.70 -12.02 -6.18
CA ASN A 239 0.13 -10.66 -6.11
C ASN A 239 0.06 -10.01 -7.49
N ARG A 240 1.06 -10.22 -8.36
CA ARG A 240 1.02 -9.71 -9.74
C ARG A 240 -0.13 -10.32 -10.55
N ILE A 241 -0.45 -11.61 -10.37
CA ILE A 241 -1.62 -12.24 -11.01
C ILE A 241 -2.91 -11.56 -10.53
N LEU A 242 -3.10 -11.41 -9.21
CA LEU A 242 -4.30 -10.79 -8.63
C LEU A 242 -4.49 -9.35 -9.15
N ILE A 243 -3.43 -8.56 -9.14
CA ILE A 243 -3.46 -7.16 -9.59
C ILE A 243 -3.76 -7.07 -11.09
N LYS A 244 -3.09 -7.88 -11.91
CA LYS A 244 -3.29 -7.89 -13.37
C LYS A 244 -4.75 -8.19 -13.72
N GLU A 245 -5.29 -9.26 -13.15
CA GLU A 245 -6.68 -9.65 -13.41
C GLU A 245 -7.69 -8.60 -12.94
N GLY A 246 -7.45 -7.99 -11.77
CA GLY A 246 -8.30 -6.91 -11.27
C GLY A 246 -8.25 -5.67 -12.17
N ILE A 247 -7.06 -5.27 -12.63
CA ILE A 247 -6.89 -4.14 -13.56
C ILE A 247 -7.59 -4.43 -14.89
N GLU A 248 -7.45 -5.64 -15.44
CA GLU A 248 -8.14 -6.01 -16.70
C GLU A 248 -9.67 -5.93 -16.56
N ARG A 249 -10.22 -6.33 -15.41
CA ARG A 249 -11.65 -6.18 -15.12
C ARG A 249 -12.06 -4.71 -15.05
N ILE A 250 -11.25 -3.87 -14.41
CA ILE A 250 -11.52 -2.42 -14.34
C ILE A 250 -11.48 -1.81 -15.74
N ARG A 251 -10.48 -2.13 -16.56
CA ARG A 251 -10.38 -1.69 -17.96
C ARG A 251 -11.60 -2.06 -18.79
N GLN A 252 -12.18 -3.23 -18.54
CA GLN A 252 -13.42 -3.71 -19.17
C GLN A 252 -14.68 -3.12 -18.53
N LYS A 253 -14.56 -2.25 -17.54
CA LYS A 253 -15.68 -1.66 -16.77
C LYS A 253 -16.55 -2.71 -16.04
N ARG A 254 -15.98 -3.89 -15.79
CA ARG A 254 -16.59 -5.01 -15.07
C ARG A 254 -16.08 -5.03 -13.63
N CYS A 255 -16.31 -3.95 -12.91
CA CYS A 255 -15.77 -3.71 -11.58
C CYS A 255 -16.75 -2.92 -10.71
N SER A 256 -16.38 -2.69 -9.44
CA SER A 256 -17.11 -1.84 -8.51
C SER A 256 -17.45 -0.48 -9.12
N LYS A 257 -18.70 -0.05 -8.96
CA LYS A 257 -19.16 1.29 -9.37
C LYS A 257 -18.39 2.39 -8.61
N GLY A 258 -17.95 2.11 -7.38
CA GLY A 258 -17.13 3.02 -6.58
C GLY A 258 -15.79 3.31 -7.23
N ILE A 259 -15.09 2.27 -7.73
CA ILE A 259 -13.81 2.46 -8.45
C ILE A 259 -14.03 3.30 -9.71
N LEU A 260 -15.08 2.98 -10.50
CA LEU A 260 -15.39 3.75 -11.72
C LEU A 260 -15.69 5.22 -11.40
N ALA A 261 -16.50 5.49 -10.36
CA ALA A 261 -16.84 6.84 -9.95
C ALA A 261 -15.62 7.66 -9.52
N ILE A 262 -14.67 7.05 -8.79
CA ILE A 262 -13.42 7.71 -8.39
C ILE A 262 -12.53 7.97 -9.62
N LEU A 263 -12.42 7.03 -10.55
CA LEU A 263 -11.63 7.21 -11.78
C LEU A 263 -12.23 8.29 -12.69
N GLU A 264 -13.54 8.35 -12.82
CA GLU A 264 -14.26 9.41 -13.53
C GLU A 264 -13.96 10.78 -12.93
N LEU A 265 -14.08 10.91 -11.60
CA LEU A 265 -13.80 12.14 -10.86
C LEU A 265 -12.35 12.59 -11.02
N THR A 266 -11.40 11.64 -11.08
CA THR A 266 -9.96 11.93 -11.26
C THR A 266 -9.57 12.09 -12.73
N LYS A 267 -10.50 11.95 -13.66
CA LYS A 267 -10.27 12.03 -15.12
C LYS A 267 -9.19 11.05 -15.60
N ARG A 268 -9.12 9.87 -14.95
CA ARG A 268 -8.20 8.81 -15.38
C ARG A 268 -8.87 7.92 -16.42
N PRO A 269 -8.28 7.76 -17.62
CA PRO A 269 -8.80 6.86 -18.64
C PRO A 269 -8.79 5.41 -18.12
N VAL A 270 -9.94 4.79 -18.07
CA VAL A 270 -10.10 3.42 -17.54
C VAL A 270 -9.39 2.40 -18.43
N GLU A 271 -9.38 2.66 -19.73
CA GLU A 271 -8.85 1.76 -20.75
C GLU A 271 -7.31 1.55 -20.65
N ASN A 272 -6.61 2.55 -20.12
CA ASN A 272 -5.14 2.54 -19.97
C ASN A 272 -4.68 2.43 -18.52
N LEU A 273 -5.58 2.05 -17.60
CA LEU A 273 -5.32 2.01 -16.16
C LEU A 273 -4.10 1.14 -15.83
N GLN A 274 -3.23 1.65 -14.97
CA GLN A 274 -2.06 0.95 -14.43
C GLN A 274 -2.20 0.74 -12.92
N ALA A 275 -1.38 -0.14 -12.34
CA ALA A 275 -1.36 -0.35 -10.88
C ALA A 275 -1.09 0.97 -10.12
N SER A 276 -0.21 1.83 -10.64
CA SER A 276 0.07 3.14 -10.07
C SER A 276 -1.17 4.05 -10.00
N ASP A 277 -2.13 3.94 -10.92
CA ASP A 277 -3.37 4.72 -10.85
C ASP A 277 -4.25 4.28 -9.67
N LEU A 278 -4.26 2.99 -9.34
CA LEU A 278 -4.94 2.50 -8.14
C LEU A 278 -4.27 3.07 -6.87
N GLY A 279 -2.93 3.02 -6.80
CA GLY A 279 -2.16 3.50 -5.64
C GLY A 279 -2.17 5.02 -5.46
N PHE A 280 -2.17 5.81 -6.54
CA PHE A 280 -2.06 7.27 -6.46
C PHE A 280 -3.36 8.03 -6.74
N SER A 281 -4.36 7.39 -7.38
CA SER A 281 -5.62 8.06 -7.68
C SER A 281 -6.81 7.49 -6.89
N VAL A 282 -6.92 6.18 -6.69
CA VAL A 282 -8.07 5.58 -6.00
C VAL A 282 -7.82 5.45 -4.50
N ALA A 283 -6.79 4.72 -4.09
CA ALA A 283 -6.50 4.41 -2.69
C ALA A 283 -6.35 5.63 -1.78
N PRO A 284 -5.70 6.76 -2.19
CA PRO A 284 -5.55 7.93 -1.32
C PRO A 284 -6.87 8.59 -0.92
N ARG A 285 -7.92 8.46 -1.72
CA ARG A 285 -9.26 8.98 -1.42
C ARG A 285 -9.95 8.17 -0.36
N ILE A 286 -9.84 6.85 -0.44
CA ILE A 286 -10.35 5.93 0.58
C ILE A 286 -9.57 6.14 1.88
N ASN A 287 -8.23 6.14 1.83
CA ASN A 287 -7.37 6.36 2.98
C ASN A 287 -7.62 7.70 3.68
N ALA A 288 -7.98 8.75 2.94
CA ALA A 288 -8.26 10.07 3.52
C ALA A 288 -9.47 10.05 4.47
N ALA A 289 -10.49 9.24 4.17
CA ALA A 289 -11.64 9.07 5.06
C ALA A 289 -11.21 8.47 6.42
N GLY A 290 -10.39 7.42 6.44
CA GLY A 290 -9.89 6.80 7.68
C GLY A 290 -8.91 7.67 8.46
N ARG A 291 -8.36 8.75 7.86
CA ARG A 291 -7.46 9.69 8.53
C ARG A 291 -8.17 10.91 9.12
N LEU A 292 -9.27 11.33 8.54
CA LEU A 292 -9.96 12.59 8.90
C LEU A 292 -11.38 12.37 9.43
N SER A 293 -11.99 11.20 9.19
CA SER A 293 -13.38 10.94 9.51
C SER A 293 -13.65 9.44 9.71
N ASP A 294 -14.49 8.87 8.87
CA ASP A 294 -15.00 7.50 8.93
C ASP A 294 -14.79 6.80 7.57
N ILE A 295 -13.98 5.76 7.57
CA ILE A 295 -13.67 4.97 6.38
C ILE A 295 -14.87 4.19 5.85
N SER A 296 -15.94 4.03 6.63
CA SER A 296 -17.16 3.36 6.18
C SER A 296 -17.75 4.00 4.92
N GLN A 297 -17.48 5.29 4.68
CA GLN A 297 -17.84 5.97 3.43
C GLN A 297 -17.11 5.35 2.22
N GLY A 298 -15.84 4.94 2.39
CA GLY A 298 -15.07 4.21 1.38
C GLY A 298 -15.67 2.84 1.09
N ILE A 299 -15.98 2.07 2.14
CA ILE A 299 -16.61 0.75 1.98
C ILE A 299 -17.95 0.85 1.28
N ARG A 300 -18.81 1.81 1.68
CA ARG A 300 -20.10 2.06 1.03
C ARG A 300 -19.96 2.47 -0.44
N CYS A 301 -18.94 3.28 -0.75
CA CYS A 301 -18.59 3.61 -2.13
C CYS A 301 -18.28 2.34 -2.94
N LEU A 302 -17.43 1.45 -2.41
CA LEU A 302 -17.02 0.21 -3.07
C LEU A 302 -18.15 -0.81 -3.19
N LEU A 303 -19.11 -0.82 -2.25
CA LEU A 303 -20.27 -1.70 -2.24
C LEU A 303 -21.46 -1.15 -3.04
N SER A 304 -21.42 0.10 -3.51
CA SER A 304 -22.52 0.71 -4.25
C SER A 304 -22.83 -0.05 -5.54
N GLU A 305 -24.08 -0.41 -5.73
CA GLU A 305 -24.59 -1.05 -6.95
C GLU A 305 -25.09 -0.02 -7.97
N ASP A 306 -25.53 1.16 -7.51
CA ASP A 306 -25.93 2.29 -8.34
C ASP A 306 -24.77 3.28 -8.53
N ILE A 307 -24.57 3.73 -9.78
CA ILE A 307 -23.47 4.64 -10.13
C ILE A 307 -23.64 6.04 -9.53
N ASN A 308 -24.88 6.52 -9.32
CA ASN A 308 -25.12 7.84 -8.75
C ASN A 308 -24.83 7.86 -7.26
N ASP A 309 -25.14 6.76 -6.54
CA ASP A 309 -24.74 6.57 -5.15
C ASP A 309 -23.22 6.51 -5.04
N ALA A 310 -22.56 5.74 -5.92
CA ALA A 310 -21.10 5.66 -5.99
C ALA A 310 -20.46 7.04 -6.23
N ARG A 311 -21.01 7.85 -7.15
CA ARG A 311 -20.53 9.23 -7.42
C ARG A 311 -20.69 10.14 -6.20
N ARG A 312 -21.78 10.01 -5.45
CA ARG A 312 -21.99 10.79 -4.22
C ARG A 312 -20.93 10.45 -3.16
N TYR A 313 -20.66 9.16 -2.92
CA TYR A 313 -19.60 8.74 -2.03
C TYR A 313 -18.22 9.15 -2.53
N ALA A 314 -17.93 8.98 -3.82
CA ALA A 314 -16.66 9.40 -4.42
C ALA A 314 -16.40 10.91 -4.25
N ALA A 315 -17.41 11.75 -4.39
CA ALA A 315 -17.31 13.19 -4.13
C ALA A 315 -16.95 13.48 -2.66
N THR A 316 -17.58 12.78 -1.72
CA THR A 316 -17.26 12.90 -0.28
C THR A 316 -15.82 12.48 0.01
N LEU A 317 -15.35 11.38 -0.58
CA LEU A 317 -13.96 10.91 -0.45
C LEU A 317 -12.95 11.89 -1.06
N GLU A 318 -13.30 12.54 -2.17
CA GLU A 318 -12.46 13.59 -2.75
C GLU A 318 -12.35 14.82 -1.85
N ASP A 319 -13.43 15.20 -1.18
CA ASP A 319 -13.40 16.34 -0.24
C ASP A 319 -12.51 16.03 0.98
N PHE A 320 -12.56 14.79 1.51
CA PHE A 320 -11.62 14.35 2.54
C PHE A 320 -10.17 14.36 2.02
N ASN A 321 -9.94 13.88 0.80
CA ASN A 321 -8.60 13.86 0.21
C ASN A 321 -8.05 15.27 -0.04
N LYS A 322 -8.87 16.22 -0.48
CA LYS A 322 -8.48 17.64 -0.60
C LYS A 322 -8.09 18.23 0.75
N LYS A 323 -8.92 18.04 1.77
CA LYS A 323 -8.64 18.50 3.14
C LYS A 323 -7.32 17.89 3.66
N ARG A 324 -7.15 16.59 3.49
CA ARG A 324 -5.93 15.89 3.89
C ARG A 324 -4.70 16.47 3.19
N ARG A 325 -4.77 16.77 1.87
CA ARG A 325 -3.66 17.38 1.12
C ARG A 325 -3.30 18.76 1.62
N LEU A 326 -4.29 19.63 1.86
CA LEU A 326 -4.05 20.98 2.37
C LEU A 326 -3.37 20.94 3.73
N GLU A 327 -3.86 20.07 4.63
CA GLU A 327 -3.26 19.93 5.95
C GLU A 327 -1.84 19.35 5.87
N GLN A 328 -1.62 18.35 5.00
CA GLN A 328 -0.29 17.80 4.76
C GLN A 328 0.68 18.86 4.22
N GLU A 329 0.28 19.67 3.25
CA GLU A 329 1.12 20.72 2.66
C GLU A 329 1.48 21.78 3.71
N LYS A 330 0.52 22.18 4.56
CA LYS A 330 0.76 23.09 5.69
C LYS A 330 1.80 22.49 6.64
N MET A 331 1.54 21.30 7.17
CA MET A 331 2.42 20.61 8.12
C MET A 331 3.83 20.39 7.54
N GLN A 332 3.94 20.00 6.27
CA GLN A 332 5.22 19.78 5.60
C GLN A 332 6.02 21.08 5.45
N THR A 333 5.36 22.18 5.11
CA THR A 333 5.99 23.51 4.99
C THR A 333 6.53 23.97 6.35
N GLU A 334 5.73 23.82 7.40
CA GLU A 334 6.12 24.16 8.78
C GLU A 334 7.29 23.28 9.25
N ALA A 335 7.20 21.95 9.02
CA ALA A 335 8.26 21.01 9.37
C ALA A 335 9.58 21.33 8.67
N ASN A 336 9.56 21.59 7.36
CA ASN A 336 10.75 21.98 6.59
C ASN A 336 11.36 23.29 7.11
N ALA A 337 10.54 24.27 7.51
CA ALA A 337 11.03 25.52 8.08
C ALA A 337 11.73 25.32 9.44
N VAL A 338 11.26 24.37 10.25
CA VAL A 338 11.91 24.02 11.53
C VAL A 338 13.24 23.30 11.27
N VAL A 339 13.25 22.31 10.39
CA VAL A 339 14.49 21.56 10.05
C VAL A 339 15.55 22.49 9.47
N ALA A 340 15.17 23.39 8.56
CA ALA A 340 16.12 24.37 7.97
C ALA A 340 16.76 25.29 9.00
N LYS A 341 16.05 25.61 10.09
CA LYS A 341 16.60 26.44 11.20
C LYS A 341 17.53 25.63 12.12
N GLN A 342 17.26 24.34 12.30
CA GLN A 342 18.04 23.46 13.17
C GLN A 342 19.30 22.92 12.51
N SER A 343 19.28 22.73 11.18
CA SER A 343 20.34 22.08 10.40
C SER A 343 21.24 23.09 9.69
N ILE A 344 21.84 24.03 10.43
CA ILE A 344 22.83 24.96 9.87
C ILE A 344 24.15 24.21 9.64
N GLY A 345 24.32 23.64 8.42
CA GLY A 345 25.61 23.12 7.95
C GLY A 345 25.78 21.61 7.97
N GLU A 346 25.00 20.82 8.69
CA GLU A 346 25.10 19.35 8.71
C GLU A 346 23.74 18.67 8.54
N GLN A 347 23.72 17.60 7.77
CA GLN A 347 22.55 16.76 7.62
C GLN A 347 22.28 15.98 8.93
N PRO A 348 21.07 15.98 9.51
CA PRO A 348 20.82 15.29 10.78
C PRO A 348 20.84 13.76 10.60
N PHE A 349 21.19 13.02 11.67
CA PHE A 349 21.07 11.55 11.70
C PHE A 349 19.63 11.09 11.83
N ALA A 350 18.80 11.83 12.57
CA ALA A 350 17.37 11.64 12.67
C ALA A 350 16.68 12.98 12.93
N ILE A 351 15.42 13.07 12.56
CA ILE A 351 14.58 14.26 12.75
C ILE A 351 13.44 13.90 13.68
N SER A 352 13.19 14.71 14.71
CA SER A 352 12.00 14.62 15.55
C SER A 352 11.36 15.99 15.67
N LEU A 353 10.08 16.10 15.29
CA LEU A 353 9.35 17.37 15.29
C LEU A 353 7.99 17.22 15.97
N PHE A 354 7.55 18.27 16.60
CA PHE A 354 6.26 18.40 17.25
C PHE A 354 5.69 19.80 17.07
N ASP A 355 4.39 19.86 16.85
CA ASP A 355 3.62 21.10 16.93
C ASP A 355 2.22 20.81 17.49
N GLU A 356 1.68 21.73 18.30
CA GLU A 356 0.37 21.56 18.94
C GLU A 356 -0.81 21.56 17.95
N ASP A 357 -0.65 22.25 16.83
CA ASP A 357 -1.67 22.40 15.80
C ASP A 357 -1.65 21.31 14.74
N TRP A 358 -0.70 20.37 14.80
CA TRP A 358 -0.59 19.29 13.83
C TRP A 358 -1.63 18.20 14.06
N HIS A 359 -2.13 17.64 12.95
CA HIS A 359 -3.19 16.66 12.99
C HIS A 359 -2.63 15.22 13.13
N GLU A 360 -3.05 14.50 14.20
CA GLU A 360 -2.55 13.15 14.51
C GLU A 360 -2.77 12.10 13.39
N GLY A 361 -3.79 12.25 12.54
CA GLY A 361 -4.04 11.36 11.38
C GLY A 361 -3.08 11.57 10.21
N ILE A 362 -2.28 12.65 10.21
CA ILE A 362 -1.42 13.06 9.07
C ILE A 362 0.07 12.96 9.41
N VAL A 363 0.45 12.92 10.69
CA VAL A 363 1.86 12.85 11.14
C VAL A 363 2.67 11.75 10.40
N GLY A 364 2.07 10.57 10.14
CA GLY A 364 2.75 9.48 9.47
C GLY A 364 3.05 9.75 7.99
N ILE A 365 2.21 10.57 7.31
CA ILE A 365 2.45 10.95 5.91
C ILE A 365 3.57 11.99 5.87
N VAL A 366 3.53 12.98 6.77
CA VAL A 366 4.55 14.01 6.85
C VAL A 366 5.90 13.40 7.25
N ALA A 367 5.93 12.48 8.23
CA ALA A 367 7.14 11.75 8.60
C ALA A 367 7.76 11.01 7.38
N GLY A 368 6.91 10.37 6.56
CA GLY A 368 7.36 9.73 5.31
C GLY A 368 8.00 10.72 4.35
N LYS A 369 7.38 11.89 4.18
CA LYS A 369 7.87 12.90 3.25
C LYS A 369 9.17 13.54 3.72
N ILE A 370 9.26 13.92 4.98
CA ILE A 370 10.48 14.48 5.58
C ILE A 370 11.61 13.43 5.53
N LYS A 371 11.32 12.14 5.83
CA LYS A 371 12.28 11.05 5.67
C LYS A 371 12.81 10.95 4.23
N GLU A 372 11.96 11.11 3.21
CA GLU A 372 12.37 11.13 1.80
C GLU A 372 13.22 12.35 1.45
N ASP A 373 12.83 13.54 1.92
CA ASP A 373 13.51 14.79 1.61
C ASP A 373 14.91 14.87 2.27
N TYR A 374 15.04 14.33 3.50
CA TYR A 374 16.29 14.39 4.28
C TYR A 374 17.05 13.08 4.39
N GLN A 375 16.52 11.98 3.87
CA GLN A 375 17.16 10.65 3.84
C GLN A 375 17.64 10.16 5.21
N CYS A 376 16.84 10.40 6.25
CA CYS A 376 17.11 9.95 7.61
C CYS A 376 15.81 9.56 8.32
N PRO A 377 15.85 8.73 9.38
CA PRO A 377 14.67 8.42 10.18
C PRO A 377 13.99 9.69 10.69
N CYS A 378 12.66 9.74 10.58
CA CYS A 378 11.89 10.91 10.95
C CYS A 378 10.70 10.54 11.85
N ALA A 379 10.57 11.20 12.98
CA ALA A 379 9.50 11.10 13.95
C ALA A 379 8.70 12.41 13.99
N ILE A 380 7.42 12.36 13.66
CA ILE A 380 6.52 13.53 13.71
C ILE A 380 5.44 13.28 14.76
N PHE A 381 5.23 14.27 15.63
CA PHE A 381 4.27 14.19 16.72
C PHE A 381 3.18 15.24 16.61
N ALA A 382 1.99 14.87 17.08
CA ALA A 382 0.85 15.77 17.28
C ALA A 382 0.28 15.59 18.69
N LYS A 383 -0.41 16.60 19.17
CA LYS A 383 -1.10 16.54 20.46
C LYS A 383 -2.34 15.65 20.37
N SER A 384 -2.49 14.74 21.33
CA SER A 384 -3.66 13.87 21.47
C SER A 384 -4.08 13.85 22.95
N GLY A 385 -5.03 14.71 23.30
CA GLY A 385 -5.43 14.93 24.69
C GLY A 385 -4.28 15.47 25.55
N LYS A 386 -3.84 14.69 26.55
CA LYS A 386 -2.71 15.05 27.44
C LYS A 386 -1.36 14.49 26.99
N LEU A 387 -1.34 13.73 25.91
CA LEU A 387 -0.16 13.01 25.42
C LEU A 387 0.19 13.48 24.01
N LEU A 388 1.38 13.11 23.55
CA LEU A 388 1.82 13.27 22.18
C LEU A 388 1.75 11.92 21.47
N LYS A 389 1.05 11.85 20.36
CA LYS A 389 1.08 10.69 19.46
C LYS A 389 2.05 10.98 18.32
N GLY A 390 3.02 10.09 18.15
CA GLY A 390 4.04 10.16 17.12
C GLY A 390 3.94 9.04 16.09
N SER A 391 4.42 9.35 14.91
CA SER A 391 4.67 8.35 13.86
C SER A 391 6.09 8.49 13.36
N ILE A 392 6.80 7.37 13.32
CA ILE A 392 8.16 7.28 12.78
C ILE A 392 8.14 6.63 11.40
N ARG A 393 8.98 7.13 10.52
CA ARG A 393 9.35 6.50 9.26
C ARG A 393 10.86 6.37 9.19
N SER A 394 11.34 5.19 8.82
CA SER A 394 12.77 4.85 8.85
C SER A 394 13.33 4.64 7.45
N ILE A 395 14.64 4.54 7.39
CA ILE A 395 15.45 4.14 6.23
C ILE A 395 15.81 2.64 6.35
N PRO A 396 16.17 1.96 5.25
CA PRO A 396 16.45 0.52 5.27
C PRO A 396 17.52 0.09 6.27
N GLU A 397 18.50 0.95 6.52
CA GLU A 397 19.63 0.70 7.40
C GLU A 397 19.26 0.75 8.90
N VAL A 398 18.09 1.27 9.25
CA VAL A 398 17.68 1.45 10.65
C VAL A 398 16.35 0.75 10.93
N HIS A 399 16.39 -0.37 11.65
CA HIS A 399 15.19 -1.07 12.12
C HIS A 399 14.58 -0.33 13.31
N VAL A 400 13.57 0.54 13.03
CA VAL A 400 13.08 1.50 14.03
C VAL A 400 12.44 0.83 15.26
N LYS A 401 11.79 -0.33 15.10
CA LYS A 401 11.18 -1.04 16.25
C LYS A 401 12.25 -1.50 17.24
N ASP A 402 13.33 -2.11 16.75
CA ASP A 402 14.45 -2.58 17.59
C ASP A 402 15.16 -1.39 18.25
N LEU A 403 15.28 -0.27 17.53
CA LEU A 403 15.84 0.96 18.07
C LEU A 403 15.00 1.50 19.23
N LEU A 404 13.67 1.50 19.10
CA LEU A 404 12.76 1.92 20.17
C LEU A 404 12.80 0.98 21.38
N ASP A 405 12.91 -0.33 21.16
CA ASP A 405 13.09 -1.33 22.24
C ASP A 405 14.38 -1.07 23.03
N LEU A 406 15.46 -0.72 22.32
CA LEU A 406 16.73 -0.33 22.95
C LEU A 406 16.59 0.96 23.77
N MET A 407 15.96 1.99 23.18
CA MET A 407 15.76 3.28 23.83
C MET A 407 14.90 3.18 25.11
N ASP A 408 13.82 2.39 25.06
CA ASP A 408 12.92 2.18 26.20
C ASP A 408 13.62 1.40 27.33
N ARG A 409 14.44 0.40 26.98
CA ARG A 409 15.26 -0.33 27.94
C ARG A 409 16.31 0.56 28.61
N ASP A 410 16.98 1.42 27.83
CA ASP A 410 18.04 2.29 28.33
C ASP A 410 17.49 3.50 29.12
N ASN A 411 16.25 3.91 28.84
CA ASN A 411 15.55 5.04 29.48
C ASN A 411 14.11 4.68 29.86
N PRO A 412 13.89 3.85 30.90
CA PRO A 412 12.56 3.42 31.31
C PRO A 412 11.63 4.61 31.62
N GLY A 413 10.45 4.63 31.02
CA GLY A 413 9.44 5.68 31.19
C GLY A 413 9.62 6.89 30.30
N LEU A 414 10.59 6.89 29.38
CA LEU A 414 10.71 7.90 28.32
C LEU A 414 9.55 7.78 27.32
N ILE A 415 9.20 6.55 26.94
CA ILE A 415 8.12 6.24 26.00
C ILE A 415 6.97 5.57 26.75
N GLU A 416 5.75 6.08 26.64
CA GLU A 416 4.57 5.51 27.30
C GLU A 416 4.11 4.21 26.63
N LYS A 417 4.11 4.20 25.29
CA LYS A 417 3.71 3.06 24.46
C LYS A 417 4.31 3.22 23.07
N PHE A 418 4.73 2.12 22.49
CA PHE A 418 5.15 2.09 21.09
C PHE A 418 4.87 0.72 20.45
N GLY A 419 4.87 0.71 19.11
CA GLY A 419 4.71 -0.49 18.31
C GLY A 419 4.98 -0.20 16.84
N GLY A 420 5.27 -1.23 16.06
CA GLY A 420 5.57 -1.08 14.65
C GLY A 420 6.50 -2.18 14.14
N HIS A 421 7.12 -1.90 13.00
CA HIS A 421 8.01 -2.77 12.25
C HIS A 421 9.31 -2.05 11.89
N ALA A 422 10.14 -2.68 11.05
CA ALA A 422 11.43 -2.14 10.66
C ALA A 422 11.39 -0.69 10.12
N MET A 423 10.44 -0.40 9.22
CA MET A 423 10.39 0.86 8.47
C MET A 423 9.42 1.90 9.03
N ALA A 424 8.52 1.51 9.95
CA ALA A 424 7.50 2.39 10.49
C ALA A 424 7.09 1.98 11.89
N ALA A 425 6.94 2.97 12.78
CA ALA A 425 6.46 2.76 14.13
C ALA A 425 5.53 3.90 14.58
N GLY A 426 4.60 3.56 15.47
CA GLY A 426 3.81 4.51 16.23
C GLY A 426 4.26 4.55 17.67
N LEU A 427 4.20 5.71 18.32
CA LEU A 427 4.55 5.85 19.71
C LEU A 427 3.75 6.95 20.41
N THR A 428 3.75 6.88 21.73
CA THR A 428 3.09 7.87 22.60
C THR A 428 4.08 8.37 23.64
N LEU A 429 4.14 9.67 23.82
CA LEU A 429 5.01 10.33 24.81
C LEU A 429 4.19 11.26 25.73
N LYS A 430 4.71 11.53 26.92
CA LYS A 430 4.31 12.72 27.67
C LYS A 430 4.96 13.96 27.03
N PRO A 431 4.29 15.14 27.02
CA PRO A 431 4.88 16.35 26.45
C PRO A 431 6.24 16.73 27.04
N GLU A 432 6.43 16.53 28.33
CA GLU A 432 7.69 16.80 29.04
C GLU A 432 8.85 15.89 28.60
N ASN A 433 8.56 14.75 27.98
CA ASN A 433 9.58 13.81 27.51
C ASN A 433 10.04 14.09 26.05
N PHE A 434 9.43 15.04 25.35
CA PHE A 434 9.70 15.23 23.93
C PHE A 434 11.15 15.60 23.63
N GLU A 435 11.72 16.57 24.36
CA GLU A 435 13.11 17.00 24.17
C GLU A 435 14.10 15.87 24.46
N ALA A 436 13.87 15.11 25.53
CA ALA A 436 14.70 13.95 25.88
C ALA A 436 14.60 12.84 24.79
N PHE A 437 13.40 12.60 24.26
CA PHE A 437 13.20 11.68 23.14
C PHE A 437 13.92 12.17 21.88
N GLN A 438 13.82 13.44 21.52
CA GLN A 438 14.46 14.01 20.32
C GLN A 438 15.97 13.81 20.33
N LEU A 439 16.62 14.12 21.47
CA LEU A 439 18.06 13.92 21.64
C LEU A 439 18.42 12.44 21.61
N GLY A 440 17.75 11.62 22.41
CA GLY A 440 18.01 10.18 22.51
C GLY A 440 17.79 9.43 21.20
N PHE A 441 16.77 9.82 20.40
CA PHE A 441 16.50 9.21 19.10
C PHE A 441 17.61 9.53 18.10
N SER A 442 18.05 10.78 18.03
CA SER A 442 19.17 11.17 17.15
C SER A 442 20.49 10.47 17.53
N GLU A 443 20.79 10.39 18.84
CA GLU A 443 21.98 9.70 19.33
C GLU A 443 21.92 8.19 19.07
N ALA A 444 20.76 7.56 19.26
CA ALA A 444 20.56 6.14 19.03
C ALA A 444 20.75 5.79 17.54
N VAL A 445 20.19 6.61 16.63
CA VAL A 445 20.40 6.43 15.17
C VAL A 445 21.87 6.64 14.80
N ASN A 446 22.52 7.70 15.29
CA ASN A 446 23.94 7.98 15.06
C ASN A 446 24.82 6.81 15.52
N ARG A 447 24.57 6.28 16.71
CA ARG A 447 25.29 5.11 17.25
C ARG A 447 25.06 3.86 16.40
N HIS A 448 23.82 3.62 15.97
CA HIS A 448 23.45 2.49 15.12
C HIS A 448 24.18 2.55 13.76
N LEU A 449 24.31 3.73 13.19
CA LEU A 449 24.99 3.99 11.93
C LEU A 449 26.52 4.18 12.08
N ASN A 450 27.08 4.02 13.29
CA ASN A 450 28.52 4.21 13.58
C ASN A 450 29.07 5.58 13.14
N GLY A 451 28.25 6.62 13.16
CA GLY A 451 28.62 7.96 12.70
C GLY A 451 28.68 8.15 11.19
N GLU A 452 28.34 7.12 10.40
CA GLU A 452 28.32 7.19 8.94
C GLU A 452 26.89 7.32 8.42
N LYS A 453 26.65 8.26 7.51
CA LYS A 453 25.36 8.41 6.85
C LYS A 453 25.25 7.48 5.65
N PRO A 454 24.11 6.79 5.47
CA PRO A 454 23.91 5.93 4.31
C PRO A 454 24.03 6.73 3.01
N SER A 455 24.75 6.19 2.06
CA SER A 455 24.78 6.73 0.70
C SER A 455 23.52 6.33 -0.05
N ILE A 456 22.90 7.28 -0.74
CA ILE A 456 21.72 7.00 -1.56
C ILE A 456 22.21 6.35 -2.86
N GLU A 457 22.01 5.05 -2.97
CA GLU A 457 22.27 4.33 -4.22
C GLU A 457 20.95 4.17 -5.00
N LEU A 458 20.87 4.83 -6.14
CA LEU A 458 19.75 4.60 -7.08
C LEU A 458 20.09 3.38 -7.95
N LEU A 459 19.36 2.28 -7.74
CA LEU A 459 19.45 1.07 -8.57
C LEU A 459 18.77 1.31 -9.92
N THR A 460 19.51 1.06 -11.00
CA THR A 460 19.06 1.27 -12.38
C THR A 460 19.13 -0.03 -13.19
N ASP A 461 18.42 -0.06 -14.30
CA ASP A 461 18.45 -1.17 -15.27
C ASP A 461 19.46 -0.90 -16.42
N GLY A 462 20.41 0.01 -16.19
CA GLY A 462 21.50 0.32 -17.11
C GLY A 462 21.21 1.50 -18.04
N VAL A 463 22.05 1.63 -19.06
CA VAL A 463 21.95 2.69 -20.09
C VAL A 463 21.15 2.16 -21.28
N LEU A 464 20.29 2.99 -21.83
CA LEU A 464 19.61 2.71 -23.11
C LEU A 464 20.30 3.50 -24.24
N ASP A 465 20.46 2.83 -25.37
CA ASP A 465 20.76 3.52 -26.60
C ASP A 465 19.56 4.36 -27.04
N ALA A 466 19.83 5.50 -27.73
CA ALA A 466 18.75 6.34 -28.21
C ALA A 466 17.75 5.58 -29.12
N GLY A 467 18.17 4.48 -29.78
CA GLY A 467 17.32 3.57 -30.53
C GLY A 467 16.35 2.76 -29.69
N GLU A 468 16.64 2.55 -28.43
CA GLU A 468 15.79 1.82 -27.49
C GLU A 468 14.78 2.75 -26.78
N MET A 469 15.06 4.06 -26.72
CA MET A 469 14.15 5.06 -26.16
C MET A 469 13.00 5.34 -27.14
N THR A 470 12.03 4.46 -27.18
CA THR A 470 10.89 4.50 -28.12
C THR A 470 9.56 4.40 -27.41
N LEU A 471 8.50 4.93 -28.03
CA LEU A 471 7.12 4.76 -27.55
C LEU A 471 6.73 3.28 -27.49
N SER A 472 7.24 2.46 -28.42
CA SER A 472 6.99 1.02 -28.42
C SER A 472 7.56 0.35 -27.16
N ASN A 473 8.80 0.65 -26.79
CA ASN A 473 9.42 0.11 -25.58
C ASN A 473 8.76 0.62 -24.31
N ALA A 474 8.32 1.89 -24.27
CA ALA A 474 7.51 2.39 -23.16
C ALA A 474 6.20 1.60 -22.99
N ARG A 475 5.51 1.28 -24.09
CA ARG A 475 4.31 0.42 -24.05
C ARG A 475 4.60 -1.02 -23.63
N LEU A 476 5.73 -1.57 -24.07
CA LEU A 476 6.18 -2.90 -23.63
C LEU A 476 6.39 -2.93 -22.11
N LEU A 477 7.02 -1.90 -21.53
CA LEU A 477 7.18 -1.78 -20.07
C LEU A 477 5.84 -1.71 -19.34
N GLN A 478 4.89 -0.92 -19.86
CA GLN A 478 3.55 -0.88 -19.28
C GLN A 478 2.87 -2.24 -19.27
N SER A 479 3.02 -3.03 -20.35
CA SER A 479 2.43 -4.37 -20.46
C SER A 479 3.16 -5.44 -19.65
N ALA A 480 4.44 -5.24 -19.36
CA ALA A 480 5.29 -6.15 -18.57
C ALA A 480 5.01 -6.09 -17.06
N GLY A 481 4.27 -5.08 -16.59
CA GLY A 481 3.80 -4.96 -15.21
C GLY A 481 2.79 -6.06 -14.82
N PRO A 482 2.14 -5.90 -13.65
CA PRO A 482 2.13 -4.71 -12.78
C PRO A 482 3.45 -4.49 -12.04
N TRP A 483 3.89 -3.23 -11.99
CA TRP A 483 5.07 -2.78 -11.25
C TRP A 483 4.66 -2.26 -9.87
N GLY A 484 5.52 -2.41 -8.87
CA GLY A 484 5.30 -1.92 -7.51
C GLY A 484 6.39 -2.38 -6.55
N GLN A 485 6.09 -2.47 -5.27
CA GLN A 485 7.04 -2.82 -4.22
C GLN A 485 7.69 -4.19 -4.47
N GLY A 486 9.02 -4.24 -4.45
CA GLY A 486 9.81 -5.48 -4.70
C GLY A 486 9.76 -5.98 -6.14
N PHE A 487 9.09 -5.25 -7.03
CA PHE A 487 9.06 -5.44 -8.48
C PHE A 487 8.97 -4.07 -9.15
N GLU A 488 9.98 -3.24 -8.91
CA GLU A 488 10.00 -1.83 -9.30
C GLU A 488 10.04 -1.66 -10.82
N GLU A 489 9.35 -0.61 -11.27
CA GLU A 489 9.40 -0.17 -12.66
C GLU A 489 10.84 0.17 -13.07
N PRO A 490 11.29 -0.26 -14.27
CA PRO A 490 12.66 -0.03 -14.70
C PRO A 490 13.07 1.44 -14.72
N ILE A 491 14.23 1.71 -14.18
CA ILE A 491 14.90 3.01 -14.20
C ILE A 491 16.17 2.87 -15.03
N PHE A 492 16.31 3.73 -16.02
CA PHE A 492 17.50 3.83 -16.86
C PHE A 492 18.25 5.12 -16.57
N TYR A 493 19.50 5.20 -16.98
CA TYR A 493 20.25 6.44 -16.86
C TYR A 493 21.09 6.71 -18.11
N GLY A 494 21.51 7.94 -18.26
CA GLY A 494 22.38 8.35 -19.36
C GLY A 494 22.85 9.78 -19.22
N ASP A 495 23.80 10.15 -20.07
CA ASP A 495 24.34 11.51 -20.15
C ASP A 495 23.53 12.30 -21.18
N PHE A 496 23.01 13.45 -20.78
CA PHE A 496 22.17 14.30 -21.64
C PHE A 496 22.67 15.73 -21.67
N GLU A 497 22.45 16.37 -22.83
CA GLU A 497 22.53 17.80 -22.99
C GLU A 497 21.13 18.39 -22.90
N LEU A 498 20.99 19.47 -22.13
CA LEU A 498 19.75 20.20 -21.97
C LEU A 498 19.60 21.19 -23.12
N VAL A 499 18.63 20.98 -24.01
CA VAL A 499 18.36 21.83 -25.16
C VAL A 499 17.44 22.98 -24.74
N GLU A 500 16.37 22.68 -24.02
CA GLU A 500 15.39 23.65 -23.56
C GLU A 500 14.82 23.23 -22.21
N GLN A 501 14.43 24.22 -21.40
CA GLN A 501 13.77 23.93 -20.10
C GLN A 501 12.77 25.04 -19.74
N ARG A 502 11.66 24.60 -19.12
CA ARG A 502 10.64 25.50 -18.56
C ARG A 502 9.94 24.90 -17.37
N ILE A 503 9.48 25.75 -16.46
CA ILE A 503 8.63 25.32 -15.34
C ILE A 503 7.19 25.21 -15.83
N VAL A 504 6.51 24.11 -15.47
CA VAL A 504 5.10 23.84 -15.73
C VAL A 504 4.38 23.52 -14.43
N GLY A 505 3.11 23.93 -14.31
CA GLY A 505 2.33 23.71 -13.09
C GLY A 505 2.98 24.29 -11.83
N GLU A 506 3.75 25.40 -12.00
CA GLU A 506 4.45 26.16 -10.94
C GLU A 506 5.62 25.45 -10.23
N LYS A 507 5.73 24.12 -10.31
CA LYS A 507 6.64 23.32 -9.49
C LYS A 507 7.37 22.19 -10.25
N HIS A 508 7.19 22.05 -11.56
CA HIS A 508 7.73 20.90 -12.31
C HIS A 508 8.59 21.38 -13.47
N LEU A 509 9.74 20.76 -13.62
CA LEU A 509 10.63 21.04 -14.74
C LEU A 509 10.23 20.19 -15.96
N LYS A 510 9.76 20.84 -17.03
CA LYS A 510 9.67 20.22 -18.35
C LYS A 510 10.90 20.61 -19.15
N CYS A 511 11.58 19.63 -19.73
CA CYS A 511 12.81 19.84 -20.48
C CYS A 511 12.83 19.05 -21.79
N THR A 512 13.65 19.55 -22.70
CA THR A 512 14.00 18.88 -23.95
C THR A 512 15.45 18.46 -23.85
N LEU A 513 15.69 17.14 -23.97
CA LEU A 513 16.95 16.48 -23.71
C LEU A 513 17.52 15.87 -24.99
N LYS A 514 18.81 15.95 -25.16
CA LYS A 514 19.56 15.29 -26.24
C LYS A 514 20.57 14.35 -25.60
N GLN A 515 20.54 13.07 -25.94
CA GLN A 515 21.52 12.12 -25.42
C GLN A 515 22.92 12.45 -25.99
N VAL A 516 23.94 12.41 -25.16
CA VAL A 516 25.31 12.67 -25.60
C VAL A 516 25.73 11.58 -26.60
N GLY A 517 26.22 12.02 -27.78
CA GLY A 517 26.62 11.11 -28.86
C GLY A 517 25.52 10.72 -29.83
N ASP A 518 24.28 11.22 -29.67
CA ASP A 518 23.16 10.99 -30.59
C ASP A 518 22.52 12.33 -31.01
N SER A 519 21.77 12.34 -32.08
CA SER A 519 21.08 13.54 -32.61
C SER A 519 19.62 13.64 -32.17
N ARG A 520 19.03 12.57 -31.62
CA ARG A 520 17.62 12.51 -31.23
C ARG A 520 17.34 13.36 -30.00
N ILE A 521 16.13 13.88 -29.98
CA ILE A 521 15.63 14.75 -28.91
C ILE A 521 14.48 14.07 -28.20
N PHE A 522 14.47 14.16 -26.88
CA PHE A 522 13.48 13.54 -26.01
C PHE A 522 12.82 14.58 -25.11
N GLU A 523 11.52 14.49 -24.92
CA GLU A 523 10.82 15.26 -23.91
C GLU A 523 11.02 14.62 -22.53
N GLY A 524 11.42 15.42 -21.53
CA GLY A 524 11.56 15.01 -20.14
C GLY A 524 10.66 15.82 -19.20
N ILE A 525 10.28 15.22 -18.08
CA ILE A 525 9.61 15.89 -16.98
C ILE A 525 10.22 15.44 -15.65
N ALA A 526 10.58 16.41 -14.80
CA ALA A 526 10.98 16.19 -13.42
C ALA A 526 9.99 16.89 -12.48
N PHE A 527 9.40 16.12 -11.55
CA PHE A 527 8.44 16.66 -10.60
C PHE A 527 9.17 17.36 -9.46
N PHE A 528 8.65 18.52 -9.02
CA PHE A 528 9.16 19.32 -7.91
C PHE A 528 10.65 19.68 -8.06
N GLN A 529 11.08 19.94 -9.28
CA GLN A 529 12.45 20.27 -9.65
C GLN A 529 12.50 21.68 -10.24
N ASP A 530 13.44 22.48 -9.75
CA ASP A 530 13.77 23.78 -10.31
C ASP A 530 14.56 23.65 -11.62
N LYS A 531 14.75 24.77 -12.30
CA LYS A 531 15.60 24.83 -13.50
C LYS A 531 17.03 24.44 -13.16
N LEU A 532 17.66 23.70 -14.08
CA LEU A 532 19.05 23.32 -13.97
C LEU A 532 19.95 24.50 -14.38
N GLU A 533 21.04 24.67 -13.69
CA GLU A 533 22.07 25.67 -14.05
C GLU A 533 22.99 25.15 -15.16
N ASP A 534 23.30 23.86 -15.12
CA ASP A 534 24.19 23.21 -16.06
C ASP A 534 23.47 22.74 -17.32
N LYS A 535 24.17 22.80 -18.46
CA LYS A 535 23.66 22.31 -19.75
C LYS A 535 23.89 20.81 -19.94
N LYS A 536 24.66 20.16 -19.10
CA LYS A 536 24.93 18.72 -19.16
C LYS A 536 24.68 18.10 -17.81
N ALA A 537 23.99 16.97 -17.83
CA ALA A 537 23.69 16.22 -16.61
C ALA A 537 23.63 14.72 -16.88
N GLN A 538 23.95 13.92 -15.87
CA GLN A 538 23.57 12.52 -15.85
C GLN A 538 22.18 12.41 -15.28
N ILE A 539 21.26 11.80 -16.02
CA ILE A 539 19.84 11.77 -15.70
C ILE A 539 19.40 10.31 -15.57
N ALA A 540 18.77 9.98 -14.42
CA ALA A 540 18.02 8.75 -14.26
C ALA A 540 16.55 8.98 -14.62
N TYR A 541 15.97 8.07 -15.39
CA TYR A 541 14.63 8.23 -15.95
C TYR A 541 13.89 6.92 -16.15
N ARG A 542 12.56 7.01 -16.23
CA ARG A 542 11.68 5.93 -16.72
C ARG A 542 11.15 6.30 -18.08
N LEU A 543 10.91 5.30 -18.93
CA LEU A 543 10.19 5.49 -20.18
C LEU A 543 8.68 5.53 -19.91
N ASN A 544 8.05 6.64 -20.15
CA ASN A 544 6.61 6.82 -19.90
C ASN A 544 5.84 7.10 -21.20
N VAL A 545 4.63 6.59 -21.30
CA VAL A 545 3.68 6.94 -22.35
C VAL A 545 2.88 8.15 -21.88
N ASN A 546 3.17 9.31 -22.45
CA ASN A 546 2.40 10.51 -22.19
C ASN A 546 1.20 10.56 -23.13
N HIS A 547 0.01 10.55 -22.57
CA HIS A 547 -1.24 10.66 -23.30
C HIS A 547 -1.77 12.10 -23.22
N PHE A 548 -1.59 12.87 -24.27
CA PHE A 548 -2.03 14.26 -24.31
C PHE A 548 -2.87 14.57 -25.55
N ARG A 549 -4.10 15.07 -25.33
CA ARG A 549 -5.06 15.42 -26.40
C ARG A 549 -5.33 14.29 -27.39
N GLY A 550 -5.38 13.05 -26.91
CA GLY A 550 -5.62 11.86 -27.74
C GLY A 550 -4.42 11.36 -28.53
N VAL A 551 -3.22 11.91 -28.30
CA VAL A 551 -1.97 11.47 -28.93
C VAL A 551 -1.03 10.91 -27.88
N ASP A 552 -0.52 9.71 -28.13
CA ASP A 552 0.51 9.08 -27.31
C ASP A 552 1.90 9.51 -27.78
N SER A 553 2.75 9.91 -26.85
CA SER A 553 4.15 10.24 -27.09
C SER A 553 5.05 9.65 -26.01
N LEU A 554 6.31 9.39 -26.36
CA LEU A 554 7.32 9.05 -25.37
C LEU A 554 7.67 10.28 -24.54
N GLN A 555 7.74 10.08 -23.21
CA GLN A 555 8.25 11.07 -22.27
C GLN A 555 9.19 10.40 -21.27
N LEU A 556 10.34 11.00 -21.03
CA LEU A 556 11.26 10.56 -19.98
C LEU A 556 10.79 11.14 -18.64
N MET A 557 10.34 10.27 -17.73
CA MET A 557 9.98 10.66 -16.36
C MET A 557 11.25 10.65 -15.52
N ILE A 558 11.80 11.81 -15.28
CA ILE A 558 13.08 12.00 -14.59
C ILE A 558 12.93 11.68 -13.11
N GLN A 559 13.82 10.86 -12.58
CA GLN A 559 13.85 10.40 -11.19
C GLN A 559 14.97 11.07 -10.38
N SER A 560 16.12 11.31 -11.01
CA SER A 560 17.27 11.96 -10.40
C SER A 560 18.11 12.67 -11.47
N ILE A 561 18.78 13.73 -11.06
CA ILE A 561 19.68 14.52 -11.90
C ILE A 561 20.96 14.74 -11.11
N GLU A 562 22.08 14.39 -11.72
CA GLU A 562 23.44 14.66 -11.20
C GLU A 562 24.14 15.60 -12.15
N ASN A 563 24.47 16.80 -11.68
CA ASN A 563 25.22 17.79 -12.47
C ASN A 563 26.64 17.27 -12.71
N ARG A 564 27.20 17.53 -13.89
CA ARG A 564 28.56 17.16 -14.26
C ARG A 564 29.42 18.37 -14.61
#